data_4d3380008661f48335c973d2f4e6c246
#
_entry.id   4d3380008661f48335c973d2f4e6c246
#
_cell.length_a   1.000
_cell.length_b   1.000
_cell.length_c   1.000
_cell.angle_alpha   90.00
_cell.angle_beta   90.00
_cell.angle_gamma   90.00
#
_symmetry.space_group_name_H-M   'P 1'
#
loop_
_entity.id
_entity.type
_entity.pdbx_description
1 polymer ?
#
loop_
_entity_poly.entity_id
_entity_poly.type
_entity_poly.pdbx_seq_one_letter_code
_entity_poly.pdbx_strand_id
1 'polypeptide(L)'
;MKTRQLGRTGPISSAIGLGCMGMSDLYGAGDDAESIATIHAALDAGITLLDTGDYYAMGHNELLIREALKGRDRSKALISVKFGALRDPGGNWLGFDGRPAAVKNALAYTLRRLGTDHVDIYRLGRTD
;
A
#
# COMPACT_ATOMS: atom_id res chain seq x y z
N MET A 1 -14.48 -7.22 14.65
CA MET A 1 -14.84 -6.61 13.36
C MET A 1 -15.29 -7.69 12.40
N LYS A 2 -16.28 -7.38 11.57
CA LYS A 2 -16.74 -8.32 10.54
C LYS A 2 -15.66 -8.54 9.49
N THR A 3 -15.66 -9.73 8.89
CA THR A 3 -14.72 -10.10 7.83
C THR A 3 -15.48 -10.44 6.55
N ARG A 4 -14.77 -10.37 5.43
CA ARG A 4 -15.27 -10.73 4.10
C ARG A 4 -14.19 -11.49 3.35
N GLN A 5 -14.57 -12.52 2.65
CA GLN A 5 -13.67 -13.16 1.69
C GLN A 5 -13.64 -12.36 0.40
N LEU A 6 -12.47 -12.11 -0.13
CA LEU A 6 -12.28 -11.39 -1.39
C LEU A 6 -12.42 -12.38 -2.55
N GLY A 7 -13.55 -12.29 -3.25
CA GLY A 7 -13.88 -13.26 -4.30
C GLY A 7 -14.18 -14.65 -3.73
N ARG A 8 -14.03 -15.67 -4.58
CA ARG A 8 -14.33 -17.06 -4.21
C ARG A 8 -13.18 -17.77 -3.51
N THR A 9 -11.95 -17.39 -3.86
CA THR A 9 -10.73 -18.08 -3.42
C THR A 9 -9.69 -17.14 -2.82
N GLY A 10 -10.00 -15.86 -2.72
CA GLY A 10 -9.08 -14.85 -2.21
C GLY A 10 -8.96 -14.84 -0.69
N PRO A 11 -8.12 -13.98 -0.16
CA PRO A 11 -7.91 -13.88 1.28
C PRO A 11 -9.15 -13.36 2.00
N ILE A 12 -9.21 -13.64 3.29
CA ILE A 12 -10.23 -13.08 4.17
C ILE A 12 -9.72 -11.75 4.72
N SER A 13 -10.47 -10.69 4.49
CA SER A 13 -10.14 -9.33 4.91
C SER A 13 -11.13 -8.84 5.97
N SER A 14 -10.70 -7.90 6.81
CA SER A 14 -11.65 -7.08 7.56
C SER A 14 -12.60 -6.37 6.58
N ALA A 15 -13.85 -6.16 7.00
CA ALA A 15 -14.84 -5.51 6.14
C ALA A 15 -14.49 -4.06 5.81
N ILE A 16 -13.67 -3.44 6.64
CA ILE A 16 -13.15 -2.08 6.46
C ILE A 16 -11.64 -2.15 6.32
N GLY A 17 -11.09 -1.44 5.35
CA GLY A 17 -9.65 -1.28 5.18
C GLY A 17 -9.18 0.12 5.55
N LEU A 18 -7.89 0.29 5.76
CA LEU A 18 -7.26 1.57 6.00
C LEU A 18 -6.58 2.08 4.72
N GLY A 19 -7.05 3.21 4.20
CA GLY A 19 -6.37 3.92 3.11
C GLY A 19 -5.22 4.74 3.66
N CYS A 20 -4.01 4.48 3.15
CA CYS A 20 -2.80 5.12 3.67
C CYS A 20 -2.34 6.35 2.86
N MET A 21 -3.04 6.70 1.79
CA MET A 21 -2.65 7.79 0.90
C MET A 21 -2.47 9.12 1.63
N GLY A 22 -3.36 9.46 2.54
CA GLY A 22 -3.33 10.71 3.30
C GLY A 22 -2.14 10.85 4.24
N MET A 23 -1.37 9.80 4.45
CA MET A 23 -0.17 9.81 5.30
C MET A 23 1.08 10.27 4.55
N SER A 24 0.96 10.58 3.25
CA SER A 24 2.10 10.90 2.38
C SER A 24 1.79 12.11 1.50
N ASP A 25 1.61 13.27 2.10
CA ASP A 25 1.59 14.61 1.47
C ASP A 25 0.40 14.96 0.57
N LEU A 26 -0.49 14.03 0.25
CA LEU A 26 -1.59 14.31 -0.69
C LEU A 26 -2.70 15.18 -0.08
N TYR A 27 -2.80 15.22 1.25
CA TYR A 27 -3.79 16.01 1.98
C TYR A 27 -3.13 16.98 2.97
N GLY A 28 -1.83 17.28 2.78
CA GLY A 28 -1.06 18.16 3.64
C GLY A 28 0.21 17.49 4.14
N ALA A 29 0.99 18.21 4.95
CA ALA A 29 2.22 17.67 5.52
C ALA A 29 1.91 16.50 6.47
N GLY A 30 2.55 15.36 6.25
CA GLY A 30 2.37 14.16 7.07
C GLY A 30 3.25 14.20 8.32
N ASP A 31 2.77 13.56 9.38
CA ASP A 31 3.55 13.23 10.58
C ASP A 31 3.74 11.71 10.59
N ASP A 32 4.96 11.26 10.35
CA ASP A 32 5.27 9.83 10.25
C ASP A 32 4.96 9.07 11.55
N ALA A 33 5.27 9.66 12.69
CA ALA A 33 5.01 9.04 13.98
C ALA A 33 3.50 8.87 14.22
N GLU A 34 2.71 9.88 13.90
CA GLU A 34 1.25 9.83 14.00
C GLU A 34 0.67 8.82 13.01
N SER A 35 1.20 8.79 11.79
CA SER A 35 0.77 7.84 10.77
C SER A 35 1.03 6.40 11.18
N ILE A 36 2.21 6.11 11.72
CA ILE A 36 2.55 4.79 12.25
C ILE A 36 1.61 4.42 13.41
N ALA A 37 1.36 5.34 14.32
CA ALA A 37 0.42 5.11 15.41
C ALA A 37 -1.00 4.83 14.91
N THR A 38 -1.42 5.49 13.84
CA THR A 38 -2.72 5.25 13.21
C THR A 38 -2.80 3.85 12.61
N ILE A 39 -1.76 3.40 11.91
CA ILE A 39 -1.70 2.03 11.38
C ILE A 39 -1.76 1.02 12.52
N HIS A 40 -1.00 1.22 13.57
CA HIS A 40 -1.01 0.35 14.75
C HIS A 40 -2.40 0.29 15.39
N ALA A 41 -3.06 1.43 15.57
CA ALA A 41 -4.40 1.48 16.15
C ALA A 41 -5.41 0.74 15.27
N ALA A 42 -5.31 0.88 13.95
CA ALA A 42 -6.18 0.19 13.01
C ALA A 42 -6.00 -1.34 13.09
N LEU A 43 -4.75 -1.81 13.08
CA LEU A 43 -4.45 -3.24 13.18
C LEU A 43 -4.93 -3.80 14.52
N ASP A 44 -4.71 -3.06 15.62
CA ASP A 44 -5.13 -3.48 16.96
C ASP A 44 -6.67 -3.50 17.09
N ALA A 45 -7.37 -2.68 16.32
CA ALA A 45 -8.84 -2.67 16.26
C ALA A 45 -9.42 -3.78 15.35
N GLY A 46 -8.59 -4.56 14.67
CA GLY A 46 -9.02 -5.66 13.81
C GLY A 46 -9.08 -5.34 12.33
N ILE A 47 -8.66 -4.16 11.90
CA ILE A 47 -8.49 -3.85 10.48
C ILE A 47 -7.26 -4.64 9.99
N THR A 48 -7.44 -5.40 8.90
CA THR A 48 -6.34 -6.21 8.35
C THR A 48 -5.86 -5.70 7.00
N LEU A 49 -6.65 -4.90 6.29
CA LEU A 49 -6.33 -4.43 4.94
C LEU A 49 -5.73 -3.03 4.97
N LEU A 50 -4.49 -2.92 4.50
CA LEU A 50 -3.80 -1.64 4.31
C LEU A 50 -3.72 -1.36 2.81
N ASP A 51 -4.25 -0.24 2.38
CA ASP A 51 -4.28 0.15 0.97
C ASP A 51 -3.29 1.29 0.70
N THR A 52 -2.37 1.06 -0.23
CA THR A 52 -1.32 2.01 -0.59
C THR A 52 -1.14 2.08 -2.11
N GLY A 53 -0.24 2.92 -2.56
CA GLY A 53 0.21 3.03 -3.95
C GLY A 53 1.71 3.28 -3.99
N ASP A 54 2.37 2.70 -4.98
CA ASP A 54 3.83 2.83 -5.13
C ASP A 54 4.25 4.27 -5.46
N TYR A 55 3.32 5.05 -6.02
CA TYR A 55 3.56 6.45 -6.37
C TYR A 55 3.14 7.44 -5.27
N TYR A 56 2.60 6.98 -4.13
CA TYR A 56 2.25 7.86 -3.02
C TYR A 56 3.53 8.44 -2.42
N ALA A 57 3.73 9.75 -2.63
CA ALA A 57 4.98 10.44 -2.32
C ALA A 57 6.21 9.66 -2.82
N MET A 58 6.10 9.08 -4.02
CA MET A 58 7.19 8.39 -4.72
C MET A 58 7.90 7.33 -3.87
N GLY A 59 7.11 6.52 -3.18
CA GLY A 59 7.60 5.41 -2.37
C GLY A 59 7.63 5.65 -0.86
N HIS A 60 7.46 6.88 -0.41
CA HIS A 60 7.43 7.19 1.03
C HIS A 60 6.36 6.40 1.77
N ASN A 61 5.17 6.26 1.17
CA ASN A 61 4.06 5.54 1.81
C ASN A 61 4.38 4.07 2.08
N GLU A 62 5.04 3.41 1.14
CA GLU A 62 5.48 2.02 1.31
C GLU A 62 6.53 1.89 2.41
N LEU A 63 7.48 2.82 2.48
CA LEU A 63 8.48 2.85 3.56
C LEU A 63 7.83 3.09 4.92
N LEU A 64 6.82 3.92 4.97
CA LEU A 64 6.05 4.19 6.19
C LEU A 64 5.34 2.93 6.69
N ILE A 65 4.70 2.19 5.79
CA ILE A 65 4.05 0.91 6.12
C ILE A 65 5.09 -0.10 6.60
N ARG A 66 6.25 -0.17 5.96
CA ARG A 66 7.35 -1.03 6.42
C ARG A 66 7.70 -0.74 7.88
N GLU A 67 7.88 0.52 8.23
CA GLU A 67 8.19 0.90 9.61
C GLU A 67 7.07 0.52 10.58
N ALA A 68 5.82 0.74 10.18
CA ALA A 68 4.66 0.40 11.00
C ALA A 68 4.55 -1.11 11.26
N LEU A 69 4.98 -1.94 10.31
CA LEU A 69 4.87 -3.40 10.42
C LEU A 69 6.09 -4.05 11.09
N LYS A 70 7.15 -3.30 11.40
CA LYS A 70 8.30 -3.84 12.11
C LYS A 70 7.89 -4.46 13.44
N GLY A 71 8.36 -5.70 13.69
CA GLY A 71 8.05 -6.42 14.91
C GLY A 71 6.62 -6.97 14.98
N ARG A 72 5.83 -6.81 13.93
CA ARG A 72 4.48 -7.36 13.83
C ARG A 72 4.45 -8.54 12.87
N ASP A 73 3.49 -9.44 13.07
CA ASP A 73 3.29 -10.59 12.20
C ASP A 73 2.75 -10.13 10.84
N ARG A 74 3.58 -10.25 9.80
CA ARG A 74 3.21 -9.87 8.43
C ARG A 74 1.94 -10.58 7.94
N SER A 75 1.71 -11.82 8.36
CA SER A 75 0.57 -12.61 7.93
C SER A 75 -0.78 -12.06 8.42
N LYS A 76 -0.77 -11.18 9.40
CA LYS A 76 -1.99 -10.56 9.94
C LYS A 76 -2.39 -9.27 9.23
N ALA A 77 -1.60 -8.83 8.26
CA ALA A 77 -1.90 -7.67 7.45
C ALA A 77 -1.99 -8.06 5.97
N LEU A 78 -3.04 -7.62 5.30
CA LEU A 78 -3.15 -7.69 3.84
C LEU A 78 -2.70 -6.36 3.27
N ILE A 79 -1.76 -6.38 2.34
CA ILE A 79 -1.27 -5.16 1.69
C ILE A 79 -1.79 -5.13 0.25
N SER A 80 -2.54 -4.08 -0.06
CA SER A 80 -3.02 -3.79 -1.41
C SER A 80 -2.23 -2.62 -1.97
N VAL A 81 -1.58 -2.82 -3.11
CA VAL A 81 -0.75 -1.79 -3.73
C VAL A 81 -1.30 -1.42 -5.09
N LYS A 82 -1.54 -0.14 -5.31
CA LYS A 82 -1.87 0.40 -6.63
C LYS A 82 -0.57 0.80 -7.33
N PHE A 83 -0.43 0.42 -8.59
CA PHE A 83 0.76 0.67 -9.39
C PHE A 83 0.42 1.18 -10.78
N GLY A 84 1.44 1.57 -11.53
CA GLY A 84 1.33 1.95 -12.94
C GLY A 84 1.37 3.45 -13.19
N ALA A 85 1.06 4.27 -12.21
CA ALA A 85 1.15 5.71 -12.36
C ALA A 85 2.62 6.17 -12.34
N LEU A 86 2.96 7.05 -13.27
CA LEU A 86 4.31 7.58 -13.43
C LEU A 86 4.35 9.04 -12.98
N ARG A 87 5.45 9.43 -12.34
CA ARG A 87 5.66 10.80 -11.89
C ARG A 87 7.09 11.23 -12.22
N ASP A 88 7.24 12.50 -12.53
CA ASP A 88 8.57 13.09 -12.77
C ASP A 88 9.24 13.50 -11.44
N PRO A 89 10.50 13.95 -11.48
CA PRO A 89 11.19 14.38 -10.25
C PRO A 89 10.50 15.53 -9.51
N GLY A 90 9.72 16.34 -10.20
CA GLY A 90 8.93 17.41 -9.60
C GLY A 90 7.60 16.96 -9.02
N GLY A 91 7.27 15.67 -9.14
CA GLY A 91 6.02 15.09 -8.66
C GLY A 91 4.86 15.21 -9.62
N ASN A 92 5.07 15.66 -10.84
CA ASN A 92 4.00 15.79 -11.84
C ASN A 92 3.66 14.44 -12.46
N TRP A 93 2.42 14.31 -12.90
CA TRP A 93 1.94 13.11 -13.59
C TRP A 93 2.53 12.98 -14.98
N LEU A 94 2.98 11.77 -15.33
CA LEU A 94 3.48 11.43 -16.66
C LEU A 94 2.58 10.44 -17.39
N GLY A 95 1.57 9.91 -16.73
CA GLY A 95 0.68 8.89 -17.28
C GLY A 95 0.82 7.56 -16.57
N PHE A 96 0.53 6.46 -17.30
CA PHE A 96 0.53 5.11 -16.75
C PHE A 96 1.37 4.16 -17.61
N ASP A 97 2.01 3.17 -16.98
CA ASP A 97 2.74 2.12 -17.68
C ASP A 97 2.33 0.77 -17.09
N GLY A 98 1.51 0.03 -17.85
CA GLY A 98 1.06 -1.31 -17.49
C GLY A 98 1.67 -2.40 -18.36
N ARG A 99 2.75 -2.12 -19.09
CA ARG A 99 3.45 -3.15 -19.88
C ARG A 99 4.02 -4.23 -18.97
N PRO A 100 4.09 -5.50 -19.42
CA PRO A 100 4.52 -6.61 -18.57
C PRO A 100 5.85 -6.39 -17.83
N ALA A 101 6.84 -5.86 -18.51
CA ALA A 101 8.15 -5.58 -17.89
C ALA A 101 8.05 -4.48 -16.83
N ALA A 102 7.26 -3.46 -17.08
CA ALA A 102 7.05 -2.37 -16.12
C ALA A 102 6.30 -2.85 -14.86
N VAL A 103 5.31 -3.72 -15.03
CA VAL A 103 4.58 -4.34 -13.91
C VAL A 103 5.53 -5.08 -12.99
N LYS A 104 6.36 -5.94 -13.54
CA LYS A 104 7.33 -6.75 -12.78
C LYS A 104 8.39 -5.86 -12.12
N ASN A 105 8.88 -4.86 -12.83
CA ASN A 105 9.88 -3.92 -12.31
C ASN A 105 9.32 -3.10 -11.15
N ALA A 106 8.11 -2.58 -11.29
CA ALA A 106 7.45 -1.82 -10.23
C ALA A 106 7.25 -2.66 -8.98
N LEU A 107 6.84 -3.93 -9.14
CA LEU A 107 6.69 -4.84 -8.01
C LEU A 107 8.02 -5.11 -7.30
N ALA A 108 9.11 -5.27 -8.07
CA ALA A 108 10.43 -5.51 -7.48
C ALA A 108 10.83 -4.37 -6.53
N TYR A 109 10.64 -3.12 -6.93
CA TYR A 109 10.92 -1.97 -6.07
C TYR A 109 9.95 -1.88 -4.88
N THR A 110 8.67 -2.15 -5.10
CA THR A 110 7.66 -2.16 -4.04
C THR A 110 8.01 -3.14 -2.93
N LEU A 111 8.39 -4.36 -3.29
CA LEU A 111 8.77 -5.39 -2.30
C LEU A 111 9.99 -4.96 -1.48
N ARG A 112 10.95 -4.29 -2.11
CA ARG A 112 12.13 -3.74 -1.43
C ARG A 112 11.74 -2.67 -0.44
N ARG A 113 10.88 -1.74 -0.84
CA ARG A 113 10.45 -0.65 0.05
C ARG A 113 9.60 -1.16 1.21
N LEU A 114 8.68 -2.08 0.95
CA LEU A 114 7.85 -2.70 1.98
C LEU A 114 8.63 -3.66 2.90
N GLY A 115 9.76 -4.18 2.43
CA GLY A 115 10.56 -5.14 3.18
C GLY A 115 9.86 -6.49 3.35
N THR A 116 9.10 -6.91 2.35
CA THR A 116 8.34 -8.17 2.34
C THR A 116 8.60 -8.93 1.03
N ASP A 117 8.28 -10.20 1.00
CA ASP A 117 8.44 -11.04 -0.19
C ASP A 117 7.18 -11.11 -1.06
N HIS A 118 6.08 -10.51 -0.62
CA HIS A 118 4.82 -10.51 -1.37
C HIS A 118 3.94 -9.33 -0.99
N VAL A 119 3.03 -8.97 -1.90
CA VAL A 119 1.84 -8.18 -1.62
C VAL A 119 0.62 -9.07 -1.85
N ASP A 120 -0.49 -8.75 -1.20
CA ASP A 120 -1.68 -9.61 -1.25
C ASP A 120 -2.60 -9.23 -2.42
N ILE A 121 -2.64 -7.95 -2.77
CA ILE A 121 -3.42 -7.42 -3.89
C ILE A 121 -2.54 -6.43 -4.64
N TYR A 122 -2.45 -6.60 -5.96
CA TYR A 122 -1.65 -5.72 -6.82
C TYR A 122 -2.55 -5.19 -7.93
N ARG A 123 -2.80 -3.88 -7.94
CA ARG A 123 -3.82 -3.26 -8.78
C ARG A 123 -3.22 -2.26 -9.73
N LEU A 124 -3.47 -2.42 -11.03
CA LEU A 124 -3.15 -1.38 -12.01
C LEU A 124 -4.08 -0.17 -11.79
N GLY A 125 -3.50 1.03 -11.81
CA GLY A 125 -4.25 2.26 -11.59
C GLY A 125 -5.21 2.64 -12.73
N ARG A 126 -5.09 1.99 -13.89
CA ARG A 126 -5.98 2.12 -15.06
C ARG A 126 -6.28 0.74 -15.61
N THR A 127 -7.44 0.63 -16.26
CA THR A 127 -7.88 -0.63 -16.87
C THR A 127 -7.63 -0.70 -18.38
N ASP A 128 -7.20 0.38 -18.97
CA ASP A 128 -6.95 0.48 -20.44
C ASP A 128 -5.42 0.35 -20.77
#